data_68cce349968f7c4fb78f0343bca26db9
#
_entry.id   68cce349968f7c4fb78f0343bca26db9
#
_cell.length_a   1.000
_cell.length_b   1.000
_cell.length_c   1.000
_cell.angle_alpha   90.00
_cell.angle_beta   90.00
_cell.angle_gamma   90.00
#
_symmetry.space_group_name_H-M   'P 1'
#
loop_
_entity.id
_entity.type
_entity.pdbx_description
1 polymer ?
#
loop_
_entity_poly.entity_id
_entity_poly.type
_entity_poly.pdbx_seq_one_letter_code
_entity_poly.pdbx_strand_id
1 'polypeptide(L)'
;EICACLVGSEMCIRDRGGEKTVYRYDTDNTNRFARVGTGSLVILSDTSLRLLGPDGSEVWSANVKMNAPALGQGGGLAVAYDIGGTALYVLDETGPRLELTSDGPLVSANLNGSGMLAVTTQISGTKGHVDVYGADMQVLFAFNAHRRFVADACVTEDGGYLAAVTMGQADSVFISDLVIYDLTQEDPVADYSVPDGLVTAMTGRGDRILTVTDTCLAVGNTAGKLVGTYSYNGEYLREYDLGGEDYT
;
A
#
# COMPACT_ATOMS: atom_id res chain seq x y z
N GLU A 1 19.78 -9.04 -10.58
CA GLU A 1 19.00 -8.94 -9.34
C GLU A 1 19.87 -8.36 -8.22
N ILE A 2 19.39 -7.31 -7.56
CA ILE A 2 20.07 -6.63 -6.45
C ILE A 2 19.65 -7.31 -5.15
N CYS A 3 20.61 -7.67 -4.31
CA CYS A 3 20.38 -8.30 -3.01
C CYS A 3 20.90 -7.38 -1.90
N ALA A 4 20.12 -7.16 -0.86
CA ALA A 4 20.55 -6.45 0.34
C ALA A 4 21.20 -7.42 1.33
N CYS A 5 22.35 -7.07 1.88
CA CYS A 5 23.05 -7.88 2.89
C CYS A 5 23.70 -7.00 3.96
N LEU A 6 23.84 -7.56 5.17
CA LEU A 6 24.54 -6.95 6.28
C LEU A 6 26.06 -7.24 6.19
N VAL A 7 26.87 -6.20 6.21
CA VAL A 7 28.34 -6.30 6.31
C VAL A 7 28.82 -5.34 7.40
N GLY A 8 29.09 -5.87 8.58
CA GLY A 8 29.46 -5.04 9.74
C GLY A 8 28.30 -4.17 10.24
N SER A 9 28.55 -2.90 10.51
CA SER A 9 27.55 -1.91 10.93
C SER A 9 26.84 -1.20 9.77
N GLU A 10 27.20 -1.53 8.52
CA GLU A 10 26.61 -0.92 7.32
C GLU A 10 25.82 -1.96 6.54
N MET A 11 24.62 -1.59 6.11
CA MET A 11 23.85 -2.36 5.13
C MET A 11 24.23 -1.91 3.72
N CYS A 12 24.38 -2.85 2.81
CA CYS A 12 24.71 -2.56 1.42
C CYS A 12 23.86 -3.38 0.46
N ILE A 13 23.59 -2.81 -0.69
CA ILE A 13 22.95 -3.48 -1.80
C ILE A 13 24.06 -4.00 -2.72
N ARG A 14 24.03 -5.31 -3.05
CA ARG A 14 25.00 -5.96 -3.91
C ARG A 14 24.34 -6.54 -5.15
N ASP A 15 25.06 -6.48 -6.25
CA ASP A 15 24.70 -7.22 -7.47
C ASP A 15 24.93 -8.72 -7.26
N ARG A 16 24.02 -9.57 -7.76
CA ARG A 16 24.09 -11.05 -7.66
C ARG A 16 25.30 -11.67 -8.36
N GLY A 17 25.94 -10.99 -9.25
CA GLY A 17 27.06 -11.49 -10.05
C GLY A 17 28.43 -11.00 -9.63
N GLY A 18 28.55 -10.14 -8.61
CA GLY A 18 29.79 -9.45 -8.32
C GLY A 18 30.06 -9.17 -6.84
N GLU A 19 31.31 -8.94 -6.54
CA GLU A 19 31.75 -8.45 -5.24
C GLU A 19 31.54 -6.94 -5.05
N LYS A 20 30.92 -6.26 -6.04
CA LYS A 20 30.75 -4.81 -6.05
C LYS A 20 29.53 -4.39 -5.22
N THR A 21 29.77 -3.57 -4.21
CA THR A 21 28.70 -2.83 -3.52
C THR A 21 28.21 -1.72 -4.45
N VAL A 22 26.92 -1.74 -4.81
CA VAL A 22 26.30 -0.73 -5.69
C VAL A 22 25.79 0.47 -4.90
N TYR A 23 25.36 0.27 -3.65
CA TYR A 23 24.89 1.34 -2.79
C TYR A 23 25.11 1.00 -1.31
N ARG A 24 25.43 2.03 -0.49
CA ARG A 24 25.49 1.96 0.96
C ARG A 24 24.51 2.95 1.56
N TYR A 25 23.77 2.54 2.57
CA TYR A 25 22.82 3.38 3.28
C TYR A 25 23.07 3.33 4.78
N ASP A 26 22.63 4.41 5.45
CA ASP A 26 22.79 4.57 6.87
C ASP A 26 21.91 3.56 7.63
N THR A 27 22.51 2.80 8.54
CA THR A 27 21.80 1.82 9.37
C THR A 27 21.12 2.41 10.58
N ASP A 28 21.43 3.68 10.92
CA ASP A 28 20.80 4.38 12.05
C ASP A 28 19.36 4.81 11.71
N ASN A 29 18.96 4.78 10.43
CA ASN A 29 17.63 5.10 9.94
C ASN A 29 16.85 3.83 9.56
N THR A 30 15.54 3.83 9.80
CA THR A 30 14.66 2.79 9.29
C THR A 30 14.49 2.97 7.77
N ASN A 31 15.21 2.16 6.98
CA ASN A 31 15.11 2.19 5.53
C ASN A 31 14.06 1.18 5.04
N ARG A 32 13.26 1.61 4.06
CA ARG A 32 12.28 0.78 3.33
C ARG A 32 12.68 0.72 1.86
N PHE A 33 12.37 -0.38 1.21
CA PHE A 33 12.80 -0.65 -0.15
C PHE A 33 11.62 -1.09 -1.00
N ALA A 34 11.51 -0.56 -2.21
CA ALA A 34 10.54 -0.98 -3.21
C ALA A 34 11.20 -1.09 -4.58
N ARG A 35 10.82 -2.12 -5.32
CA ARG A 35 11.27 -2.31 -6.69
C ARG A 35 10.38 -1.51 -7.64
N VAL A 36 10.99 -0.86 -8.65
CA VAL A 36 10.30 -0.06 -9.66
C VAL A 36 10.77 -0.48 -11.03
N GLY A 37 9.84 -0.59 -11.98
CA GLY A 37 10.14 -0.98 -13.34
C GLY A 37 10.89 -2.32 -13.43
N THR A 38 11.88 -2.39 -14.30
CA THR A 38 12.61 -3.63 -14.61
C THR A 38 13.80 -3.91 -13.70
N GLY A 39 14.21 -2.97 -12.84
CA GLY A 39 15.40 -3.19 -12.00
C GLY A 39 15.82 -2.01 -11.15
N SER A 40 15.08 -0.91 -11.19
CA SER A 40 15.31 0.25 -10.32
C SER A 40 14.82 0.01 -8.90
N LEU A 41 15.38 0.73 -7.94
CA LEU A 41 15.11 0.58 -6.52
C LEU A 41 14.78 1.93 -5.90
N VAL A 42 13.65 2.00 -5.20
CA VAL A 42 13.33 3.13 -4.32
C VAL A 42 13.78 2.81 -2.90
N ILE A 43 14.44 3.77 -2.27
CA ILE A 43 14.87 3.73 -0.86
C ILE A 43 14.23 4.91 -0.15
N LEU A 44 13.44 4.60 0.87
CA LEU A 44 12.77 5.59 1.71
C LEU A 44 13.27 5.50 3.16
N SER A 45 13.63 6.66 3.71
CA SER A 45 13.84 6.86 5.14
C SER A 45 12.95 7.99 5.66
N ASP A 46 13.05 8.33 6.92
CA ASP A 46 12.37 9.48 7.53
C ASP A 46 12.82 10.84 6.97
N THR A 47 14.03 10.90 6.41
CA THR A 47 14.66 12.15 5.93
C THR A 47 14.98 12.17 4.44
N SER A 48 14.93 11.02 3.76
CA SER A 48 15.32 10.94 2.35
C SER A 48 14.48 9.95 1.56
N LEU A 49 14.19 10.30 0.31
CA LEU A 49 13.59 9.43 -0.70
C LEU A 49 14.52 9.42 -1.91
N ARG A 50 14.96 8.22 -2.33
CA ARG A 50 15.94 8.06 -3.41
C ARG A 50 15.48 7.00 -4.40
N LEU A 51 15.72 7.27 -5.67
CA LEU A 51 15.54 6.33 -6.78
C LEU A 51 16.90 5.98 -7.35
N LEU A 52 17.25 4.70 -7.32
CA LEU A 52 18.47 4.16 -7.93
C LEU A 52 18.14 3.38 -9.19
N GLY A 53 18.96 3.57 -10.21
CA GLY A 53 18.93 2.75 -11.42
C GLY A 53 19.46 1.34 -11.19
N PRO A 54 19.35 0.45 -12.20
CA PRO A 54 19.80 -0.94 -12.09
C PRO A 54 21.31 -1.08 -11.83
N ASP A 55 22.09 -0.08 -12.17
CA ASP A 55 23.54 -0.01 -11.95
C ASP A 55 23.92 0.60 -10.59
N GLY A 56 22.92 1.00 -9.79
CA GLY A 56 23.07 1.67 -8.50
C GLY A 56 23.36 3.16 -8.57
N SER A 57 23.34 3.76 -9.77
CA SER A 57 23.43 5.22 -9.92
C SER A 57 22.16 5.89 -9.39
N GLU A 58 22.30 7.06 -8.76
CA GLU A 58 21.16 7.85 -8.33
C GLU A 58 20.49 8.50 -9.55
N VAL A 59 19.23 8.13 -9.81
CA VAL A 59 18.41 8.71 -10.89
C VAL A 59 17.69 9.95 -10.40
N TRP A 60 17.18 9.90 -9.18
CA TRP A 60 16.46 11.00 -8.55
C TRP A 60 16.53 10.90 -7.02
N SER A 61 16.48 12.03 -6.33
CA SER A 61 16.38 12.07 -4.87
C SER A 61 15.69 13.32 -4.37
N ALA A 62 15.06 13.20 -3.20
CA ALA A 62 14.47 14.31 -2.46
C ALA A 62 14.77 14.18 -0.97
N ASN A 63 14.98 15.33 -0.32
CA ASN A 63 14.94 15.41 1.13
C ASN A 63 13.47 15.48 1.56
N VAL A 64 13.05 14.51 2.35
CA VAL A 64 11.69 14.44 2.91
C VAL A 64 11.76 14.60 4.42
N LYS A 65 10.62 14.85 5.04
CA LYS A 65 10.47 14.81 6.49
C LYS A 65 9.20 14.03 6.79
N MET A 66 9.38 12.76 7.14
CA MET A 66 8.29 11.84 7.44
C MET A 66 8.44 11.29 8.85
N ASN A 67 7.35 11.25 9.61
CA ASN A 67 7.35 10.71 10.96
C ASN A 67 7.09 9.20 10.99
N ALA A 68 6.28 8.72 10.07
CA ALA A 68 5.94 7.31 9.89
C ALA A 68 5.96 6.93 8.41
N PRO A 69 7.18 6.89 7.79
CA PRO A 69 7.30 6.60 6.37
C PRO A 69 6.77 5.23 6.02
N ALA A 70 5.96 5.14 4.98
CA ALA A 70 5.44 3.92 4.40
C ALA A 70 5.78 3.86 2.92
N LEU A 71 6.01 2.64 2.42
CA LEU A 71 6.40 2.39 1.05
C LEU A 71 5.63 1.19 0.52
N GLY A 72 4.89 1.39 -0.56
CA GLY A 72 4.18 0.36 -1.31
C GLY A 72 4.69 0.25 -2.74
N GLN A 73 4.34 -0.83 -3.45
CA GLN A 73 4.68 -1.03 -4.85
C GLN A 73 3.55 -1.75 -5.60
N GLY A 74 3.40 -1.43 -6.88
CA GLY A 74 2.42 -2.06 -7.78
C GLY A 74 2.52 -1.48 -9.18
N GLY A 75 2.22 -2.25 -10.23
CA GLY A 75 2.22 -1.79 -11.62
C GLY A 75 3.56 -1.21 -12.10
N GLY A 76 4.69 -1.66 -11.55
CA GLY A 76 6.00 -1.10 -11.87
C GLY A 76 6.28 0.26 -11.23
N LEU A 77 5.42 0.73 -10.33
CA LEU A 77 5.54 1.98 -9.58
C LEU A 77 5.82 1.71 -8.10
N ALA A 78 6.32 2.74 -7.40
CA ALA A 78 6.37 2.78 -5.94
C ALA A 78 5.59 3.99 -5.42
N VAL A 79 4.91 3.84 -4.28
CA VAL A 79 4.29 4.93 -3.54
C VAL A 79 4.95 5.07 -2.18
N ALA A 80 5.50 6.26 -1.91
CA ALA A 80 6.11 6.64 -0.64
C ALA A 80 5.24 7.70 0.03
N TYR A 81 4.87 7.51 1.30
CA TYR A 81 3.99 8.44 2.01
C TYR A 81 4.25 8.43 3.51
N ASP A 82 3.81 9.48 4.20
CA ASP A 82 3.92 9.64 5.66
C ASP A 82 2.57 9.30 6.32
N ILE A 83 2.47 8.18 7.03
CA ILE A 83 1.26 7.83 7.78
C ILE A 83 1.04 8.86 8.88
N GLY A 84 -0.15 9.50 8.88
CA GLY A 84 -0.47 10.61 9.77
C GLY A 84 0.10 11.97 9.34
N GLY A 85 0.95 12.01 8.31
CA GLY A 85 1.41 13.22 7.63
C GLY A 85 0.59 13.50 6.36
N THR A 86 1.12 14.37 5.49
CA THR A 86 0.42 14.81 4.27
C THR A 86 1.20 14.60 2.99
N ALA A 87 2.47 14.19 3.07
CA ALA A 87 3.34 14.05 1.90
C ALA A 87 3.19 12.66 1.27
N LEU A 88 2.99 12.63 -0.05
CA LEU A 88 2.92 11.41 -0.86
C LEU A 88 3.66 11.60 -2.18
N TYR A 89 4.41 10.59 -2.57
CA TYR A 89 5.17 10.53 -3.83
C TYR A 89 4.88 9.21 -4.53
N VAL A 90 4.56 9.25 -5.82
CA VAL A 90 4.55 8.08 -6.70
C VAL A 90 5.73 8.18 -7.66
N LEU A 91 6.53 7.12 -7.73
CA LEU A 91 7.74 7.07 -8.57
C LEU A 91 7.65 5.94 -9.59
N ASP A 92 8.14 6.22 -10.78
CA ASP A 92 8.53 5.21 -11.76
C ASP A 92 10.07 5.12 -11.86
N GLU A 93 10.59 4.36 -12.82
CA GLU A 93 12.04 4.20 -13.01
C GLU A 93 12.77 5.46 -13.50
N THR A 94 12.04 6.52 -13.85
CA THR A 94 12.58 7.79 -14.35
C THR A 94 12.49 8.93 -13.33
N GLY A 95 11.65 8.80 -12.30
CA GLY A 95 11.43 9.81 -11.27
C GLY A 95 9.98 9.88 -10.78
N PRO A 96 9.57 11.02 -10.19
CA PRO A 96 8.23 11.20 -9.66
C PRO A 96 7.19 11.35 -10.79
N ARG A 97 6.12 10.56 -10.68
CA ARG A 97 4.90 10.65 -11.50
C ARG A 97 3.83 11.50 -10.82
N LEU A 98 3.83 11.50 -9.49
CA LEU A 98 2.94 12.30 -8.66
C LEU A 98 3.68 12.77 -7.41
N GLU A 99 3.58 14.05 -7.10
CA GLU A 99 3.95 14.63 -5.81
C GLU A 99 2.71 15.30 -5.25
N LEU A 100 2.22 14.82 -4.11
CA LEU A 100 0.98 15.27 -3.51
C LEU A 100 1.22 15.72 -2.07
N THR A 101 0.61 16.85 -1.72
CA THR A 101 0.34 17.22 -0.33
C THR A 101 -1.15 17.12 -0.11
N SER A 102 -1.57 16.13 0.69
CA SER A 102 -2.99 15.88 0.95
C SER A 102 -3.62 16.94 1.88
N ASP A 103 -4.93 17.12 1.76
CA ASP A 103 -5.71 18.07 2.59
C ASP A 103 -5.87 17.63 4.05
N GLY A 104 -5.52 16.39 4.36
CA GLY A 104 -5.57 15.81 5.70
C GLY A 104 -4.54 14.70 5.88
N PRO A 105 -4.38 14.20 7.12
CA PRO A 105 -3.44 13.11 7.39
C PRO A 105 -3.72 11.88 6.53
N LEU A 106 -2.66 11.35 5.91
CA LEU A 106 -2.68 10.11 5.14
C LEU A 106 -2.87 8.91 6.08
N VAL A 107 -3.74 8.00 5.71
CA VAL A 107 -3.99 6.75 6.43
C VAL A 107 -3.33 5.59 5.68
N SER A 108 -3.61 5.45 4.38
CA SER A 108 -3.02 4.43 3.52
C SER A 108 -2.88 4.92 2.08
N ALA A 109 -2.00 4.26 1.32
CA ALA A 109 -1.87 4.46 -0.11
C ALA A 109 -1.45 3.15 -0.78
N ASN A 110 -2.28 2.61 -1.68
CA ASN A 110 -2.09 1.30 -2.29
C ASN A 110 -2.12 1.38 -3.81
N LEU A 111 -1.06 0.86 -4.43
CA LEU A 111 -0.97 0.66 -5.87
C LEU A 111 -1.45 -0.74 -6.24
N ASN A 112 -2.25 -0.85 -7.31
CA ASN A 112 -2.58 -2.14 -7.91
C ASN A 112 -1.58 -2.54 -9.03
N GLY A 113 -1.75 -3.73 -9.59
CA GLY A 113 -0.90 -4.24 -10.68
C GLY A 113 -0.98 -3.44 -11.99
N SER A 114 -2.05 -2.67 -12.21
CA SER A 114 -2.23 -1.78 -13.38
C SER A 114 -1.68 -0.36 -13.16
N GLY A 115 -1.10 -0.06 -11.98
CA GLY A 115 -0.56 1.26 -11.65
C GLY A 115 -1.62 2.28 -11.21
N MET A 116 -2.84 1.86 -10.88
CA MET A 116 -3.84 2.70 -10.24
C MET A 116 -3.55 2.81 -8.75
N LEU A 117 -3.87 3.95 -8.15
CA LEU A 117 -3.56 4.26 -6.76
C LEU A 117 -4.83 4.61 -5.99
N ALA A 118 -5.07 3.94 -4.85
CA ALA A 118 -6.06 4.36 -3.86
C ALA A 118 -5.35 5.07 -2.70
N VAL A 119 -5.79 6.28 -2.36
CA VAL A 119 -5.25 7.09 -1.25
C VAL A 119 -6.36 7.34 -0.24
N THR A 120 -6.14 6.90 0.99
CA THR A 120 -7.07 7.13 2.11
C THR A 120 -6.53 8.27 2.99
N THR A 121 -7.36 9.27 3.23
CA THR A 121 -7.04 10.44 4.05
C THR A 121 -8.09 10.68 5.12
N GLN A 122 -7.71 11.33 6.21
CA GLN A 122 -8.61 11.77 7.27
C GLN A 122 -8.92 13.26 7.08
N ILE A 123 -10.03 13.58 6.41
CA ILE A 123 -10.47 14.95 6.19
C ILE A 123 -11.46 15.38 7.30
N SER A 124 -11.33 16.63 7.75
CA SER A 124 -12.22 17.17 8.78
C SER A 124 -13.70 17.12 8.35
N GLY A 125 -14.56 16.66 9.26
CA GLY A 125 -15.99 16.49 8.99
C GLY A 125 -16.38 15.17 8.35
N THR A 126 -15.41 14.29 8.05
CA THR A 126 -15.64 12.93 7.55
C THR A 126 -15.06 11.88 8.49
N LYS A 127 -15.37 10.63 8.25
CA LYS A 127 -14.75 9.45 8.88
C LYS A 127 -13.64 8.84 8.01
N GLY A 128 -13.36 9.46 6.89
CA GLY A 128 -12.34 9.10 5.92
C GLY A 128 -12.74 9.58 4.53
N HIS A 129 -11.75 9.90 3.74
CA HIS A 129 -11.88 10.25 2.33
C HIS A 129 -10.96 9.35 1.53
N VAL A 130 -11.42 8.87 0.39
CA VAL A 130 -10.62 8.03 -0.51
C VAL A 130 -10.65 8.66 -1.88
N ASP A 131 -9.45 8.92 -2.42
CA ASP A 131 -9.22 9.26 -3.82
C ASP A 131 -8.66 8.04 -4.56
N VAL A 132 -9.19 7.76 -5.74
CA VAL A 132 -8.65 6.79 -6.67
C VAL A 132 -8.06 7.52 -7.86
N TYR A 133 -6.77 7.31 -8.09
CA TYR A 133 -6.04 7.83 -9.24
C TYR A 133 -5.92 6.75 -10.32
N GLY A 134 -6.19 7.12 -11.55
CA GLY A 134 -5.90 6.28 -12.71
C GLY A 134 -4.39 6.08 -12.93
N ALA A 135 -4.01 5.21 -13.86
CA ALA A 135 -2.61 4.99 -14.23
C ALA A 135 -1.90 6.25 -14.77
N ASP A 136 -2.67 7.25 -15.19
CA ASP A 136 -2.20 8.58 -15.59
C ASP A 136 -2.03 9.57 -14.41
N MET A 137 -2.27 9.11 -13.17
CA MET A 137 -2.22 9.91 -11.94
C MET A 137 -3.24 11.04 -11.90
N GLN A 138 -4.36 10.92 -12.63
CA GLN A 138 -5.51 11.81 -12.49
C GLN A 138 -6.57 11.16 -11.59
N VAL A 139 -7.29 11.98 -10.80
CA VAL A 139 -8.38 11.49 -9.96
C VAL A 139 -9.49 10.95 -10.85
N LEU A 140 -9.81 9.68 -10.70
CA LEU A 140 -10.84 8.95 -11.42
C LEU A 140 -12.13 8.83 -10.61
N PHE A 141 -12.00 8.61 -9.30
CA PHE A 141 -13.11 8.39 -8.39
C PHE A 141 -12.75 8.93 -7.00
N ALA A 142 -13.76 9.39 -6.26
CA ALA A 142 -13.55 9.78 -4.86
C ALA A 142 -14.85 9.59 -4.05
N PHE A 143 -14.71 9.25 -2.76
CA PHE A 143 -15.84 9.24 -1.84
C PHE A 143 -15.49 9.71 -0.43
N ASN A 144 -16.52 10.17 0.29
CA ASN A 144 -16.43 10.55 1.70
C ASN A 144 -17.22 9.57 2.57
N ALA A 145 -16.56 8.95 3.53
CA ALA A 145 -17.21 8.14 4.54
C ALA A 145 -17.73 9.02 5.70
N HIS A 146 -19.00 8.84 6.09
CA HIS A 146 -19.61 9.61 7.18
C HIS A 146 -20.02 8.76 8.37
N ARG A 147 -20.12 7.45 8.23
CA ARG A 147 -20.63 6.55 9.28
C ARG A 147 -19.52 5.84 10.05
N ARG A 148 -18.54 5.29 9.32
CA ARG A 148 -17.44 4.48 9.87
C ARG A 148 -16.10 4.99 9.37
N PHE A 149 -15.05 4.81 10.15
CA PHE A 149 -13.70 5.19 9.74
C PHE A 149 -13.22 4.28 8.62
N VAL A 150 -12.62 4.87 7.59
CA VAL A 150 -11.90 4.12 6.55
C VAL A 150 -10.48 3.90 7.03
N ALA A 151 -10.09 2.63 7.11
CA ALA A 151 -8.76 2.21 7.56
C ALA A 151 -7.81 1.95 6.40
N ASP A 152 -8.34 1.45 5.29
CA ASP A 152 -7.56 1.10 4.12
C ASP A 152 -8.47 1.01 2.87
N ALA A 153 -7.88 1.13 1.68
CA ALA A 153 -8.58 0.96 0.42
C ALA A 153 -7.64 0.44 -0.67
N CYS A 154 -8.13 -0.43 -1.55
CA CYS A 154 -7.39 -0.90 -2.71
C CYS A 154 -8.27 -1.02 -3.94
N VAL A 155 -7.70 -0.76 -5.12
CA VAL A 155 -8.36 -0.98 -6.41
C VAL A 155 -8.09 -2.41 -6.86
N THR A 156 -9.10 -3.09 -7.41
CA THR A 156 -8.94 -4.41 -8.04
C THR A 156 -7.97 -4.34 -9.22
N GLU A 157 -7.36 -5.46 -9.57
CA GLU A 157 -6.31 -5.52 -10.60
C GLU A 157 -6.82 -5.10 -11.99
N ASP A 158 -8.08 -5.41 -12.30
CA ASP A 158 -8.76 -4.98 -13.54
C ASP A 158 -9.15 -3.50 -13.56
N GLY A 159 -9.02 -2.79 -12.43
CA GLY A 159 -9.35 -1.38 -12.30
C GLY A 159 -10.85 -1.08 -12.28
N GLY A 160 -11.71 -2.09 -12.13
CA GLY A 160 -13.16 -1.91 -12.14
C GLY A 160 -13.79 -1.56 -10.80
N TYR A 161 -13.17 -2.00 -9.70
CA TYR A 161 -13.72 -1.88 -8.37
C TYR A 161 -12.71 -1.32 -7.36
N LEU A 162 -13.24 -0.60 -6.37
CA LEU A 162 -12.54 -0.20 -5.16
C LEU A 162 -13.10 -1.00 -3.98
N ALA A 163 -12.23 -1.62 -3.21
CA ALA A 163 -12.57 -2.18 -1.91
C ALA A 163 -12.04 -1.26 -0.81
N ALA A 164 -12.89 -0.88 0.13
CA ALA A 164 -12.52 -0.04 1.26
C ALA A 164 -12.84 -0.76 2.57
N VAL A 165 -11.85 -0.85 3.47
CA VAL A 165 -12.02 -1.36 4.83
C VAL A 165 -12.57 -0.24 5.68
N THR A 166 -13.75 -0.47 6.28
CA THR A 166 -14.33 0.44 7.25
C THR A 166 -14.33 -0.19 8.63
N MET A 167 -13.97 0.60 9.64
CA MET A 167 -13.97 0.19 11.04
C MET A 167 -15.11 0.84 11.80
N GLY A 168 -15.79 0.04 12.60
CA GLY A 168 -16.87 0.45 13.50
C GLY A 168 -16.85 -0.32 14.79
N GLN A 169 -17.87 -0.11 15.60
CA GLN A 169 -18.07 -0.81 16.87
C GLN A 169 -19.50 -1.33 16.94
N ALA A 170 -19.66 -2.60 17.28
CA ALA A 170 -20.92 -3.22 17.62
C ALA A 170 -20.76 -3.98 18.95
N ASP A 171 -21.69 -3.80 19.89
CA ASP A 171 -21.69 -4.45 21.21
C ASP A 171 -20.34 -4.36 21.95
N SER A 172 -19.66 -3.21 21.87
CA SER A 172 -18.35 -2.94 22.46
C SER A 172 -17.17 -3.72 21.81
N VAL A 173 -17.39 -4.37 20.67
CA VAL A 173 -16.37 -5.05 19.89
C VAL A 173 -16.09 -4.24 18.61
N PHE A 174 -14.82 -4.08 18.25
CA PHE A 174 -14.45 -3.51 16.97
C PHE A 174 -14.76 -4.50 15.85
N ILE A 175 -15.37 -3.99 14.80
CA ILE A 175 -15.70 -4.75 13.59
C ILE A 175 -15.12 -4.09 12.36
N SER A 176 -14.67 -4.90 11.42
CA SER A 176 -14.23 -4.47 10.10
C SER A 176 -15.22 -4.95 9.05
N ASP A 177 -15.69 -4.02 8.22
CA ASP A 177 -16.49 -4.34 7.05
C ASP A 177 -15.74 -3.89 5.80
N LEU A 178 -15.83 -4.67 4.72
CA LEU A 178 -15.45 -4.24 3.40
C LEU A 178 -16.66 -3.68 2.68
N VAL A 179 -16.45 -2.50 2.08
CA VAL A 179 -17.41 -1.84 1.21
C VAL A 179 -16.84 -1.81 -0.20
N ILE A 180 -17.61 -2.25 -1.18
CA ILE A 180 -17.19 -2.38 -2.56
C ILE A 180 -17.90 -1.31 -3.39
N TYR A 181 -17.12 -0.54 -4.13
CA TYR A 181 -17.58 0.45 -5.08
C TYR A 181 -17.23 -0.01 -6.50
N ASP A 182 -18.19 0.08 -7.42
CA ASP A 182 -17.91 0.10 -8.85
C ASP A 182 -17.44 1.52 -9.21
N LEU A 183 -16.26 1.67 -9.80
CA LEU A 183 -15.67 2.99 -10.09
C LEU A 183 -16.46 3.83 -11.11
N THR A 184 -17.50 3.25 -11.70
CA THR A 184 -18.45 3.96 -12.60
C THR A 184 -19.70 4.47 -11.88
N GLN A 185 -19.86 4.19 -10.56
CA GLN A 185 -21.06 4.50 -9.77
C GLN A 185 -20.69 5.21 -8.46
N GLU A 186 -21.56 6.11 -8.01
CA GLU A 186 -21.34 6.87 -6.76
C GLU A 186 -21.60 6.03 -5.50
N ASP A 187 -22.62 5.15 -5.56
CA ASP A 187 -23.04 4.34 -4.41
C ASP A 187 -22.27 3.00 -4.36
N PRO A 188 -22.00 2.45 -3.16
CA PRO A 188 -21.40 1.14 -3.03
C PRO A 188 -22.33 0.06 -3.61
N VAL A 189 -21.76 -0.90 -4.32
CA VAL A 189 -22.49 -2.00 -4.96
C VAL A 189 -22.63 -3.22 -4.07
N ALA A 190 -21.76 -3.39 -3.07
CA ALA A 190 -21.79 -4.50 -2.14
C ALA A 190 -21.05 -4.16 -0.84
N ASP A 191 -21.33 -4.92 0.21
CA ASP A 191 -20.59 -4.91 1.45
C ASP A 191 -20.62 -6.30 2.11
N TYR A 192 -19.61 -6.59 2.93
CA TYR A 192 -19.58 -7.77 3.79
C TYR A 192 -18.69 -7.56 5.00
N SER A 193 -19.03 -8.22 6.11
CA SER A 193 -18.21 -8.19 7.32
C SER A 193 -17.02 -9.15 7.21
N VAL A 194 -15.86 -8.69 7.60
CA VAL A 194 -14.66 -9.54 7.77
C VAL A 194 -14.81 -10.26 9.09
N PRO A 195 -14.76 -11.61 9.11
CA PRO A 195 -14.88 -12.34 10.35
C PRO A 195 -13.65 -12.10 11.23
N ASP A 196 -13.90 -11.91 12.51
CA ASP A 196 -12.95 -11.86 13.63
C ASP A 196 -11.61 -11.12 13.35
N GLY A 197 -11.41 -10.02 14.04
CA GLY A 197 -10.16 -9.27 14.03
C GLY A 197 -10.21 -7.95 13.23
N LEU A 198 -9.13 -7.20 13.37
CA LEU A 198 -8.93 -5.94 12.64
C LEU A 198 -8.12 -6.18 11.38
N VAL A 199 -8.60 -5.67 10.25
CA VAL A 199 -7.84 -5.72 8.99
C VAL A 199 -6.60 -4.86 9.12
N THR A 200 -5.44 -5.47 8.85
CA THR A 200 -4.12 -4.84 8.90
C THR A 200 -3.54 -4.60 7.52
N ALA A 201 -3.98 -5.35 6.52
CA ALA A 201 -3.60 -5.17 5.11
C ALA A 201 -4.64 -5.78 4.18
N MET A 202 -4.68 -5.29 2.96
CA MET A 202 -5.54 -5.81 1.90
C MET A 202 -4.93 -5.66 0.52
N THR A 203 -5.37 -6.51 -0.41
CA THR A 203 -5.03 -6.40 -1.82
C THR A 203 -6.15 -6.97 -2.70
N GLY A 204 -6.34 -6.39 -3.87
CA GLY A 204 -7.26 -6.88 -4.90
C GLY A 204 -6.53 -7.74 -5.92
N ARG A 205 -7.06 -8.94 -6.22
CA ARG A 205 -6.54 -9.85 -7.24
C ARG A 205 -7.65 -10.43 -8.10
N GLY A 206 -7.70 -10.04 -9.37
CA GLY A 206 -8.82 -10.35 -10.24
C GLY A 206 -10.13 -9.90 -9.58
N ASP A 207 -11.10 -10.81 -9.44
CA ASP A 207 -12.36 -10.59 -8.72
C ASP A 207 -12.28 -10.85 -7.20
N ARG A 208 -11.09 -11.15 -6.66
CA ARG A 208 -10.86 -11.48 -5.25
C ARG A 208 -10.27 -10.31 -4.50
N ILE A 209 -10.68 -10.22 -3.23
CA ILE A 209 -10.13 -9.27 -2.26
C ILE A 209 -9.58 -10.08 -1.09
N LEU A 210 -8.28 -10.04 -0.92
CA LEU A 210 -7.60 -10.68 0.20
C LEU A 210 -7.43 -9.67 1.31
N THR A 211 -7.82 -10.06 2.53
CA THR A 211 -7.66 -9.24 3.73
C THR A 211 -6.92 -10.03 4.80
N VAL A 212 -5.88 -9.42 5.32
CA VAL A 212 -5.11 -9.95 6.45
C VAL A 212 -5.60 -9.28 7.71
N THR A 213 -6.01 -10.09 8.69
CA THR A 213 -6.35 -9.61 10.03
C THR A 213 -5.33 -10.12 11.05
N ASP A 214 -5.47 -9.72 12.29
CA ASP A 214 -4.67 -10.26 13.40
C ASP A 214 -5.02 -11.72 13.76
N THR A 215 -6.15 -12.25 13.26
CA THR A 215 -6.66 -13.60 13.59
C THR A 215 -6.80 -14.53 12.39
N CYS A 216 -6.95 -13.98 11.18
CA CYS A 216 -7.19 -14.78 9.97
C CYS A 216 -6.79 -14.08 8.69
N LEU A 217 -6.63 -14.87 7.63
CA LEU A 217 -6.69 -14.41 6.25
C LEU A 217 -8.11 -14.65 5.73
N ALA A 218 -8.75 -13.62 5.20
CA ALA A 218 -10.08 -13.72 4.59
C ALA A 218 -10.01 -13.40 3.10
N VAL A 219 -10.78 -14.13 2.30
CA VAL A 219 -10.91 -13.94 0.86
C VAL A 219 -12.37 -13.63 0.55
N GLY A 220 -12.62 -12.44 0.07
CA GLY A 220 -13.90 -12.01 -0.44
C GLY A 220 -13.89 -11.84 -1.95
N ASN A 221 -15.00 -11.37 -2.51
CA ASN A 221 -15.10 -11.01 -3.91
C ASN A 221 -15.84 -9.67 -4.09
N THR A 222 -15.78 -9.13 -5.31
CA THR A 222 -16.42 -7.85 -5.69
C THR A 222 -17.94 -7.89 -5.64
N ALA A 223 -18.57 -9.09 -5.58
CA ALA A 223 -20.01 -9.25 -5.39
C ALA A 223 -20.44 -9.21 -3.90
N GLY A 224 -19.53 -8.86 -2.97
CA GLY A 224 -19.83 -8.76 -1.54
C GLY A 224 -19.98 -10.10 -0.83
N LYS A 225 -19.33 -11.14 -1.35
CA LYS A 225 -19.39 -12.48 -0.75
C LYS A 225 -18.04 -12.88 -0.17
N LEU A 226 -18.03 -13.27 1.11
CA LEU A 226 -16.90 -13.98 1.70
C LEU A 226 -16.80 -15.37 1.08
N VAL A 227 -15.66 -15.67 0.46
CA VAL A 227 -15.40 -16.92 -0.29
C VAL A 227 -14.73 -17.95 0.60
N GLY A 228 -13.85 -17.51 1.49
CA GLY A 228 -13.14 -18.39 2.41
C GLY A 228 -12.37 -17.62 3.46
N THR A 229 -12.02 -18.34 4.52
CA THR A 229 -11.18 -17.83 5.61
C THR A 229 -10.17 -18.88 6.02
N TYR A 230 -8.97 -18.44 6.39
CA TYR A 230 -7.95 -19.25 7.01
C TYR A 230 -7.62 -18.66 8.38
N SER A 231 -7.99 -19.37 9.46
CA SER A 231 -7.70 -18.95 10.83
C SER A 231 -6.27 -19.32 11.20
N TYR A 232 -5.59 -18.42 11.93
CA TYR A 232 -4.26 -18.71 12.49
C TYR A 232 -4.31 -19.57 13.74
N ASN A 233 -5.52 -19.97 14.19
CA ASN A 233 -5.75 -20.85 15.34
C ASN A 233 -5.09 -20.37 16.64
N GLY A 234 -5.04 -19.04 16.84
CA GLY A 234 -4.42 -18.42 18.01
C GLY A 234 -2.90 -18.25 17.92
N GLU A 235 -2.29 -18.59 16.79
CA GLU A 235 -0.89 -18.24 16.50
C GLU A 235 -0.78 -16.79 16.05
N TYR A 236 0.39 -16.17 16.27
CA TYR A 236 0.66 -14.81 15.83
C TYR A 236 1.18 -14.80 14.40
N LEU A 237 0.55 -14.00 13.55
CA LEU A 237 1.10 -13.68 12.23
C LEU A 237 2.37 -12.83 12.41
N ARG A 238 3.52 -13.34 11.96
CA ARG A 238 4.79 -12.61 12.04
C ARG A 238 5.08 -11.78 10.80
N GLU A 239 4.77 -12.35 9.65
CA GLU A 239 5.11 -11.76 8.35
C GLU A 239 4.11 -12.26 7.32
N TYR A 240 3.81 -11.43 6.34
CA TYR A 240 3.01 -11.78 5.18
C TYR A 240 3.54 -11.04 3.94
N ASP A 241 3.35 -11.64 2.79
CA ASP A 241 3.59 -11.01 1.50
C ASP A 241 2.32 -11.14 0.64
N LEU A 242 1.76 -10.01 0.26
CA LEU A 242 0.61 -9.92 -0.64
C LEU A 242 1.02 -9.66 -2.10
N GLY A 243 2.32 -9.58 -2.40
CA GLY A 243 2.89 -9.23 -3.71
C GLY A 243 3.20 -10.41 -4.64
N GLY A 244 3.15 -11.67 -4.17
CA GLY A 244 3.48 -12.87 -4.97
C GLY A 244 2.45 -13.15 -6.08
N GLU A 245 2.91 -13.75 -7.20
CA GLU A 245 2.02 -14.19 -8.29
C GLU A 245 1.30 -15.50 -7.97
N ASP A 246 1.88 -16.34 -7.10
CA ASP A 246 1.37 -17.65 -6.71
C ASP A 246 1.08 -17.72 -5.20
N TYR A 247 -0.18 -17.94 -4.86
CA TYR A 247 -0.59 -18.42 -3.54
C TYR A 247 -0.90 -19.92 -3.64
N THR A 248 0.09 -20.72 -3.38
CA THR A 248 -0.09 -22.17 -3.19
C THR A 248 -0.21 -22.53 -1.72
#